data_376475430e2dfc0d6c03bb5ac9f21d09
#
_entry.id   376475430e2dfc0d6c03bb5ac9f21d09
#
_cell.length_a   1.000
_cell.length_b   1.000
_cell.length_c   1.000
_cell.angle_alpha   90.00
_cell.angle_beta   90.00
_cell.angle_gamma   90.00
#
_symmetry.space_group_name_H-M   'P 1'
#
loop_
_entity.id
_entity.type
_entity.pdbx_description
1 polymer ?
#
loop_
_entity_poly.entity_id
_entity_poly.type
_entity_poly.pdbx_seq_one_letter_code
_entity_poly.pdbx_strand_id
1 'polypeptide(L)'
;MKRSFKRKKGPVQSKKITYDGIKFASGLERYMYMALKKAKIKAKYEGQTFELISAFDFKLESIERQSNGKGEYKNRGNKKILNIKYTPDFIGKDFIIETKGRANESFPLRWKLFKRLLTENNFITQSPIKWTLYKPQNQKECDETIRLILLKQNT
;
A
#
# COMPACT_ATOMS: atom_id res chain seq x y z
N MET A 1 35.34 15.74 -29.30
CA MET A 1 34.94 15.18 -27.97
C MET A 1 33.50 14.68 -28.03
N LYS A 2 33.26 13.36 -28.01
CA LYS A 2 31.90 12.79 -27.98
C LYS A 2 31.42 12.75 -26.52
N ARG A 3 30.42 13.58 -26.18
CA ARG A 3 29.75 13.52 -24.87
C ARG A 3 28.94 12.21 -24.78
N SER A 4 29.35 11.29 -23.93
CA SER A 4 28.57 10.09 -23.61
C SER A 4 27.34 10.49 -22.79
N PHE A 5 26.17 10.39 -23.38
CA PHE A 5 24.91 10.52 -22.64
C PHE A 5 24.75 9.32 -21.70
N LYS A 6 24.96 9.52 -20.39
CA LYS A 6 24.57 8.53 -19.37
C LYS A 6 23.07 8.33 -19.48
N ARG A 7 22.62 7.14 -19.92
CA ARG A 7 21.22 6.74 -19.86
C ARG A 7 20.72 6.87 -18.44
N LYS A 8 19.67 7.67 -18.20
CA LYS A 8 18.96 7.70 -16.91
C LYS A 8 18.50 6.28 -16.64
N LYS A 9 18.94 5.70 -15.51
CA LYS A 9 18.43 4.41 -15.03
C LYS A 9 16.92 4.55 -14.89
N GLY A 10 16.15 3.67 -15.53
CA GLY A 10 14.70 3.59 -15.35
C GLY A 10 14.32 3.32 -13.88
N PRO A 11 13.02 3.37 -13.54
CA PRO A 11 12.55 3.12 -12.20
C PRO A 11 13.07 1.77 -11.69
N VAL A 12 13.64 1.75 -10.48
CA VAL A 12 14.15 0.53 -9.85
C VAL A 12 12.95 -0.38 -9.59
N GLN A 13 12.87 -1.48 -10.35
CA GLN A 13 11.86 -2.51 -10.09
C GLN A 13 12.29 -3.34 -8.87
N SER A 14 11.41 -3.48 -7.89
CA SER A 14 11.62 -4.37 -6.77
C SER A 14 11.64 -5.82 -7.24
N LYS A 15 12.62 -6.62 -6.78
CA LYS A 15 12.69 -8.05 -7.10
C LYS A 15 11.70 -8.80 -6.21
N LYS A 16 10.80 -9.57 -6.82
CA LYS A 16 9.93 -10.50 -6.10
C LYS A 16 10.78 -11.61 -5.46
N ILE A 17 10.54 -11.90 -4.19
CA ILE A 17 11.31 -12.88 -3.42
C ILE A 17 10.35 -13.85 -2.77
N THR A 18 10.60 -15.16 -2.91
CA THR A 18 9.83 -16.21 -2.24
C THR A 18 10.54 -16.63 -0.95
N TYR A 19 9.81 -16.67 0.15
CA TYR A 19 10.29 -17.15 1.46
C TYR A 19 9.11 -17.74 2.24
N ASP A 20 9.29 -18.89 2.91
CA ASP A 20 8.21 -19.61 3.61
C ASP A 20 6.98 -19.92 2.72
N GLY A 21 7.18 -20.16 1.42
CA GLY A 21 6.08 -20.34 0.46
C GLY A 21 5.32 -19.06 0.10
N ILE A 22 5.66 -17.91 0.69
CA ILE A 22 5.04 -16.62 0.42
C ILE A 22 5.89 -15.85 -0.59
N LYS A 23 5.22 -15.28 -1.60
CA LYS A 23 5.85 -14.46 -2.62
C LYS A 23 5.71 -12.98 -2.28
N PHE A 24 6.80 -12.37 -1.79
CA PHE A 24 6.85 -10.96 -1.43
C PHE A 24 7.13 -10.07 -2.64
N ALA A 25 6.49 -8.92 -2.72
CA ALA A 25 6.70 -7.95 -3.79
C ALA A 25 8.04 -7.20 -3.64
N SER A 26 8.61 -7.15 -2.44
CA SER A 26 9.89 -6.47 -2.17
C SER A 26 10.73 -7.18 -1.10
N GLY A 27 12.04 -6.84 -1.09
CA GLY A 27 12.95 -7.31 -0.03
C GLY A 27 12.60 -6.74 1.34
N LEU A 28 12.01 -5.54 1.41
CA LEU A 28 11.61 -4.91 2.67
C LEU A 28 10.39 -5.61 3.28
N GLU A 29 9.41 -6.02 2.46
CA GLU A 29 8.29 -6.85 2.92
C GLU A 29 8.78 -8.19 3.50
N ARG A 30 9.68 -8.89 2.80
CA ARG A 30 10.29 -10.12 3.32
C ARG A 30 11.01 -9.87 4.64
N TYR A 31 11.79 -8.78 4.75
CA TYR A 31 12.48 -8.43 5.99
C TYR A 31 11.50 -8.22 7.15
N MET A 32 10.44 -7.45 6.90
CA MET A 32 9.40 -7.22 7.90
C MET A 32 8.70 -8.51 8.35
N TYR A 33 8.39 -9.40 7.40
CA TYR A 33 7.84 -10.73 7.71
C TYR A 33 8.75 -11.54 8.63
N MET A 34 10.04 -11.58 8.32
CA MET A 34 11.03 -12.30 9.15
C MET A 34 11.14 -11.68 10.56
N ALA A 35 11.10 -10.34 10.66
CA ALA A 35 11.16 -9.63 11.93
C ALA A 35 9.91 -9.91 12.79
N LEU A 36 8.71 -9.89 12.20
CA LEU A 36 7.46 -10.29 12.88
C LEU A 36 7.52 -11.73 13.38
N LYS A 37 7.97 -12.65 12.53
CA LYS A 37 8.11 -14.07 12.88
C LYS A 37 9.10 -14.29 14.01
N LYS A 38 10.28 -13.66 13.97
CA LYS A 38 11.30 -13.71 15.02
C LYS A 38 10.77 -13.18 16.35
N ALA A 39 10.00 -12.11 16.31
CA ALA A 39 9.37 -11.51 17.51
C ALA A 39 8.10 -12.24 17.97
N LYS A 40 7.69 -13.32 17.29
CA LYS A 40 6.44 -14.09 17.55
C LYS A 40 5.17 -13.23 17.50
N ILE A 41 5.19 -12.14 16.74
CA ILE A 41 4.05 -11.26 16.51
C ILE A 41 3.19 -11.82 15.38
N LYS A 42 1.91 -12.09 15.67
CA LYS A 42 0.97 -12.63 14.65
C LYS A 42 0.48 -11.52 13.75
N ALA A 43 0.73 -11.66 12.45
CA ALA A 43 0.18 -10.80 11.40
C ALA A 43 -0.05 -11.62 10.12
N LYS A 44 -1.04 -11.20 9.32
CA LYS A 44 -1.31 -11.80 8.00
C LYS A 44 -0.71 -10.91 6.92
N TYR A 45 0.07 -11.48 6.03
CA TYR A 45 0.56 -10.81 4.84
C TYR A 45 -0.58 -10.69 3.82
N GLU A 46 -0.81 -9.46 3.31
CA GLU A 46 -1.92 -9.13 2.41
C GLU A 46 -3.28 -9.71 2.86
N GLY A 47 -3.50 -9.72 4.20
CA GLY A 47 -4.60 -10.47 4.81
C GLY A 47 -6.00 -9.93 4.53
N GLN A 48 -6.14 -8.67 4.09
CA GLN A 48 -7.41 -8.03 3.79
C GLN A 48 -7.25 -6.92 2.76
N THR A 49 -8.18 -6.84 1.82
CA THR A 49 -8.30 -5.74 0.87
C THR A 49 -9.45 -4.82 1.28
N PHE A 50 -9.19 -3.53 1.34
CA PHE A 50 -10.15 -2.49 1.68
C PHE A 50 -10.63 -1.78 0.42
N GLU A 51 -11.92 -1.54 0.31
CA GLU A 51 -12.50 -0.69 -0.71
C GLU A 51 -12.44 0.76 -0.22
N LEU A 52 -11.64 1.60 -0.88
CA LEU A 52 -11.45 3.01 -0.51
C LEU A 52 -12.53 3.88 -1.10
N ILE A 53 -12.93 3.60 -2.32
CA ILE A 53 -14.01 4.27 -3.06
C ILE A 53 -14.75 3.19 -3.83
N SER A 54 -16.07 3.12 -3.65
CA SER A 54 -16.92 2.18 -4.39
C SER A 54 -16.99 2.55 -5.87
N ALA A 55 -17.27 1.56 -6.72
CA ALA A 55 -17.50 1.78 -8.13
C ALA A 55 -18.73 2.69 -8.34
N PHE A 56 -18.69 3.54 -9.33
CA PHE A 56 -19.78 4.47 -9.67
C PHE A 56 -19.91 4.68 -11.17
N ASP A 57 -21.08 5.13 -11.60
CA ASP A 57 -21.34 5.48 -12.99
C ASP A 57 -21.00 6.96 -13.22
N PHE A 58 -20.02 7.22 -14.08
CA PHE A 58 -19.70 8.56 -14.54
C PHE A 58 -20.53 8.88 -15.78
N LYS A 59 -21.49 9.78 -15.63
CA LYS A 59 -22.51 10.09 -16.66
C LYS A 59 -22.20 11.35 -17.48
N LEU A 60 -21.01 11.91 -17.33
CA LEU A 60 -20.60 13.10 -18.08
C LEU A 60 -19.65 12.72 -19.22
N GLU A 61 -19.48 13.64 -20.16
CA GLU A 61 -18.45 13.51 -21.19
C GLU A 61 -17.06 13.73 -20.59
N SER A 62 -16.08 12.99 -21.10
CA SER A 62 -14.68 13.17 -20.77
C SER A 62 -13.86 12.96 -22.05
N ILE A 63 -13.35 14.06 -22.60
CA ILE A 63 -12.57 14.03 -23.84
C ILE A 63 -11.10 13.81 -23.48
N GLU A 64 -10.63 12.60 -23.71
CA GLU A 64 -9.29 12.18 -23.28
C GLU A 64 -8.71 11.07 -24.14
N ARG A 65 -7.39 10.86 -24.05
CA ARG A 65 -6.73 9.65 -24.54
C ARG A 65 -6.91 8.51 -23.53
N GLN A 66 -6.45 7.32 -23.87
CA GLN A 66 -6.34 6.23 -22.87
C GLN A 66 -5.37 6.63 -21.75
N SER A 67 -5.53 6.03 -20.58
CA SER A 67 -4.68 6.30 -19.39
C SER A 67 -3.18 6.10 -19.62
N ASN A 68 -2.80 5.29 -20.62
CA ASN A 68 -1.41 5.09 -21.05
C ASN A 68 -0.91 6.17 -22.04
N GLY A 69 -1.70 7.23 -22.30
CA GLY A 69 -1.40 8.30 -23.24
C GLY A 69 -1.54 7.95 -24.73
N LYS A 70 -1.95 6.72 -25.05
CA LYS A 70 -2.13 6.22 -26.43
C LYS A 70 -3.58 6.37 -26.91
N GLY A 71 -3.80 6.05 -28.18
CA GLY A 71 -5.13 6.06 -28.80
C GLY A 71 -5.59 7.46 -29.16
N GLU A 72 -6.82 7.55 -29.70
CA GLU A 72 -7.44 8.78 -30.14
C GLU A 72 -7.89 9.64 -28.96
N TYR A 73 -7.84 10.96 -29.15
CA TYR A 73 -8.43 11.95 -28.24
C TYR A 73 -9.92 12.05 -28.54
N LYS A 74 -10.75 11.38 -27.73
CA LYS A 74 -12.20 11.29 -27.95
C LYS A 74 -12.95 11.13 -26.62
N ASN A 75 -14.28 11.22 -26.68
CA ASN A 75 -15.12 11.00 -25.49
C ASN A 75 -14.94 9.59 -24.95
N ARG A 76 -14.53 9.51 -23.69
CA ARG A 76 -14.37 8.29 -22.87
C ARG A 76 -15.18 8.35 -21.58
N GLY A 77 -16.08 9.31 -21.48
CA GLY A 77 -17.07 9.39 -20.42
C GLY A 77 -18.21 8.39 -20.58
N ASN A 78 -19.33 8.62 -19.89
CA ASN A 78 -20.50 7.75 -19.87
C ASN A 78 -20.15 6.27 -19.63
N LYS A 79 -19.34 6.01 -18.61
CA LYS A 79 -18.86 4.66 -18.27
C LYS A 79 -18.84 4.43 -16.77
N LYS A 80 -18.87 3.16 -16.40
CA LYS A 80 -18.63 2.75 -15.02
C LYS A 80 -17.16 2.94 -14.65
N ILE A 81 -16.92 3.65 -13.56
CA ILE A 81 -15.61 3.76 -12.93
C ILE A 81 -15.50 2.68 -11.87
N LEU A 82 -14.44 1.88 -11.95
CA LEU A 82 -14.20 0.78 -11.03
C LEU A 82 -13.82 1.29 -9.64
N ASN A 83 -14.08 0.48 -8.64
CA ASN A 83 -13.69 0.79 -7.27
C ASN A 83 -12.18 0.94 -7.10
N ILE A 84 -11.79 1.79 -6.16
CA ILE A 84 -10.39 1.95 -5.74
C ILE A 84 -10.19 1.10 -4.49
N LYS A 85 -9.23 0.17 -4.56
CA LYS A 85 -8.90 -0.76 -3.49
C LYS A 85 -7.50 -0.53 -2.96
N TYR A 86 -7.28 -0.95 -1.72
CA TYR A 86 -5.99 -0.95 -1.07
C TYR A 86 -5.81 -2.20 -0.21
N THR A 87 -4.68 -2.86 -0.35
CA THR A 87 -4.28 -4.02 0.44
C THR A 87 -2.98 -3.67 1.16
N PRO A 88 -2.99 -3.46 2.49
CA PRO A 88 -1.77 -3.25 3.26
C PRO A 88 -0.94 -4.53 3.34
N ASP A 89 0.38 -4.38 3.54
CA ASP A 89 1.29 -5.51 3.54
C ASP A 89 1.03 -6.48 4.70
N PHE A 90 0.82 -5.97 5.92
CA PHE A 90 0.58 -6.81 7.09
C PHE A 90 -0.55 -6.27 7.96
N ILE A 91 -1.40 -7.19 8.42
CA ILE A 91 -2.50 -6.88 9.35
C ILE A 91 -2.36 -7.76 10.60
N GLY A 92 -2.17 -7.13 11.73
CA GLY A 92 -2.24 -7.73 13.07
C GLY A 92 -3.57 -7.48 13.75
N LYS A 93 -3.68 -7.87 15.01
CA LYS A 93 -4.88 -7.67 15.83
C LYS A 93 -5.22 -6.17 16.02
N ASP A 94 -4.20 -5.37 16.30
CA ASP A 94 -4.30 -3.96 16.70
C ASP A 94 -3.36 -3.02 15.93
N PHE A 95 -2.79 -3.53 14.83
CA PHE A 95 -1.88 -2.77 13.98
C PHE A 95 -1.99 -3.15 12.51
N ILE A 96 -1.59 -2.22 11.66
CA ILE A 96 -1.41 -2.40 10.21
C ILE A 96 -0.04 -1.87 9.85
N ILE A 97 0.69 -2.62 9.01
CA ILE A 97 2.01 -2.23 8.51
C ILE A 97 1.98 -2.16 6.99
N GLU A 98 2.49 -1.07 6.46
CA GLU A 98 2.81 -0.87 5.05
C GLU A 98 4.31 -0.61 4.91
N THR A 99 5.03 -1.53 4.29
CA THR A 99 6.46 -1.34 4.01
C THR A 99 6.64 -0.55 2.71
N LYS A 100 7.29 0.61 2.76
CA LYS A 100 7.38 1.48 1.58
C LYS A 100 8.76 2.11 1.43
N GLY A 101 9.67 1.40 0.80
CA GLY A 101 11.01 1.94 0.54
C GLY A 101 10.99 3.18 -0.35
N ARG A 102 10.22 3.15 -1.44
CA ARG A 102 9.99 4.33 -2.30
C ARG A 102 8.51 4.38 -2.70
N ALA A 103 7.84 5.46 -2.37
CA ALA A 103 6.45 5.68 -2.77
C ALA A 103 6.34 5.95 -4.28
N ASN A 104 5.39 5.31 -4.96
CA ASN A 104 4.94 5.73 -6.28
C ASN A 104 3.93 6.89 -6.15
N GLU A 105 3.61 7.57 -7.25
CA GLU A 105 2.74 8.76 -7.25
C GLU A 105 1.32 8.50 -6.68
N SER A 106 0.77 7.30 -6.89
CA SER A 106 -0.59 6.95 -6.44
C SER A 106 -0.66 6.55 -4.96
N PHE A 107 0.43 6.10 -4.35
CA PHE A 107 0.45 5.61 -2.98
C PHE A 107 0.07 6.67 -1.93
N PRO A 108 0.61 7.91 -1.96
CA PRO A 108 0.25 8.94 -0.98
C PRO A 108 -1.26 9.23 -0.94
N LEU A 109 -1.92 9.23 -2.10
CA LEU A 109 -3.37 9.42 -2.18
C LEU A 109 -4.11 8.23 -1.58
N ARG A 110 -3.76 7.00 -1.95
CA ARG A 110 -4.37 5.79 -1.38
C ARG A 110 -4.20 5.71 0.13
N TRP A 111 -3.03 6.08 0.65
CA TRP A 111 -2.76 6.10 2.09
C TRP A 111 -3.62 7.12 2.84
N LYS A 112 -3.87 8.30 2.25
CA LYS A 112 -4.81 9.29 2.81
C LYS A 112 -6.25 8.78 2.82
N LEU A 113 -6.71 8.21 1.70
CA LEU A 113 -8.04 7.61 1.60
C LEU A 113 -8.23 6.45 2.58
N PHE A 114 -7.20 5.62 2.76
CA PHE A 114 -7.25 4.54 3.73
C PHE A 114 -7.39 5.05 5.18
N LYS A 115 -6.64 6.07 5.56
CA LYS A 115 -6.79 6.72 6.87
C LYS A 115 -8.19 7.30 7.07
N ARG A 116 -8.75 7.94 6.03
CA ARG A 116 -10.12 8.44 6.05
C ARG A 116 -11.12 7.31 6.28
N LEU A 117 -11.00 6.21 5.52
CA LEU A 117 -11.87 5.04 5.66
C LEU A 117 -11.86 4.48 7.09
N LEU A 118 -10.66 4.33 7.70
CA LEU A 118 -10.55 3.85 9.08
C LEU A 118 -11.19 4.81 10.08
N THR A 119 -11.10 6.11 9.85
CA THR A 119 -11.73 7.12 10.69
C THR A 119 -13.27 7.07 10.57
N GLU A 120 -13.80 6.97 9.38
CA GLU A 120 -15.24 6.90 9.11
C GLU A 120 -15.86 5.61 9.69
N ASN A 121 -15.21 4.46 9.52
CA ASN A 121 -15.68 3.19 10.09
C ASN A 121 -15.70 3.20 11.63
N ASN A 122 -14.76 3.86 12.27
CA ASN A 122 -14.75 4.01 13.72
C ASN A 122 -15.97 4.80 14.26
N PHE A 123 -16.53 5.72 13.47
CA PHE A 123 -17.76 6.43 13.81
C PHE A 123 -19.02 5.58 13.65
N ILE A 124 -19.05 4.68 12.65
CA ILE A 124 -20.25 3.90 12.30
C ILE A 124 -20.42 2.68 13.21
N THR A 125 -19.35 2.04 13.66
CA THR A 125 -19.43 0.74 14.36
C THR A 125 -19.50 0.82 15.86
N GLN A 126 -19.41 2.00 16.49
CA GLN A 126 -19.36 2.21 17.96
C GLN A 126 -18.31 1.35 18.70
N SER A 127 -17.58 0.52 17.98
CA SER A 127 -16.50 -0.32 18.46
C SER A 127 -15.21 0.13 17.78
N PRO A 128 -14.41 0.99 18.43
CA PRO A 128 -13.22 1.53 17.78
C PRO A 128 -12.21 0.41 17.54
N ILE A 129 -12.07 -0.01 16.29
CA ILE A 129 -10.90 -0.79 15.89
C ILE A 129 -9.71 0.15 16.03
N LYS A 130 -9.00 0.05 17.14
CA LYS A 130 -7.82 0.88 17.43
C LYS A 130 -6.59 0.32 16.74
N TRP A 131 -6.57 0.34 15.41
CA TRP A 131 -5.36 0.01 14.68
C TRP A 131 -4.34 1.14 14.74
N THR A 132 -3.12 0.79 15.10
CA THR A 132 -1.97 1.67 14.88
C THR A 132 -1.40 1.39 13.51
N LEU A 133 -1.18 2.44 12.74
CA LEU A 133 -0.58 2.35 11.41
C LEU A 133 0.93 2.57 11.50
N TYR A 134 1.71 1.66 10.93
CA TYR A 134 3.15 1.75 10.80
C TYR A 134 3.54 1.77 9.31
N LYS A 135 4.49 2.61 8.94
CA LYS A 135 4.96 2.73 7.57
C LYS A 135 6.49 2.78 7.51
N PRO A 136 7.19 1.66 7.79
CA PRO A 136 8.63 1.61 7.71
C PRO A 136 9.13 1.72 6.27
N GLN A 137 10.21 2.49 6.06
CA GLN A 137 10.83 2.74 4.76
C GLN A 137 12.17 1.99 4.58
N ASN A 138 12.73 1.45 5.64
CA ASN A 138 13.99 0.72 5.65
C ASN A 138 14.00 -0.32 6.78
N GLN A 139 15.05 -1.16 6.83
CA GLN A 139 15.16 -2.22 7.83
C GLN A 139 15.20 -1.69 9.27
N LYS A 140 15.90 -0.58 9.51
CA LYS A 140 15.97 0.04 10.84
C LYS A 140 14.59 0.46 11.35
N GLU A 141 13.76 1.02 10.47
CA GLU A 141 12.38 1.37 10.81
C GLU A 141 11.47 0.15 10.97
N CYS A 142 11.77 -0.97 10.26
CA CYS A 142 11.11 -2.25 10.53
C CYS A 142 11.40 -2.75 11.95
N ASP A 143 12.67 -2.72 12.37
CA ASP A 143 13.06 -3.12 13.72
C ASP A 143 12.42 -2.22 14.78
N GLU A 144 12.39 -0.91 14.55
CA GLU A 144 11.70 0.03 15.43
C GLU A 144 10.18 -0.22 15.49
N THR A 145 9.56 -0.58 14.38
CA THR A 145 8.14 -0.98 14.32
C THR A 145 7.88 -2.18 15.23
N ILE A 146 8.73 -3.20 15.18
CA ILE A 146 8.64 -4.37 16.07
C ILE A 146 8.73 -3.95 17.54
N ARG A 147 9.70 -3.10 17.88
CA ARG A 147 9.90 -2.58 19.24
C ARG A 147 8.64 -1.86 19.74
N LEU A 148 8.05 -0.99 18.93
CA LEU A 148 6.85 -0.22 19.29
C LEU A 148 5.62 -1.11 19.46
N ILE A 149 5.44 -2.15 18.61
CA ILE A 149 4.35 -3.12 18.77
C ILE A 149 4.48 -3.87 20.07
N LEU A 150 5.68 -4.39 20.40
CA LEU A 150 5.92 -5.13 21.64
C LEU A 150 5.69 -4.26 22.88
N LEU A 151 6.10 -2.99 22.85
CA LEU A 151 5.82 -2.05 23.97
C LEU A 151 4.32 -1.90 24.23
N LYS A 152 3.52 -1.76 23.16
CA LYS A 152 2.05 -1.63 23.31
C LYS A 152 1.36 -2.91 23.76
N GLN A 153 1.90 -4.08 23.45
CA GLN A 153 1.32 -5.36 23.89
C GLN A 153 1.60 -5.67 25.34
N ASN A 154 2.61 -5.02 25.94
CA ASN A 154 3.02 -5.19 27.33
C ASN A 154 2.43 -4.09 28.28
N THR A 155 1.69 -3.15 27.73
CA THR A 155 0.96 -2.09 28.46
C THR A 155 -0.51 -2.42 28.59
#